data_c4869487e687f9b5efd3ae5ec9ef8f85
#
_entry.id   c4869487e687f9b5efd3ae5ec9ef8f85
#
_cell.length_a   1.000
_cell.length_b   1.000
_cell.length_c   1.000
_cell.angle_alpha   90.00
_cell.angle_beta   90.00
_cell.angle_gamma   90.00
#
_symmetry.space_group_name_H-M   'P 1'
#
loop_
_entity.id
_entity.type
_entity.pdbx_description
1 polymer ?
#
loop_
_entity_poly.entity_id
_entity_poly.type
_entity_poly.pdbx_seq_one_letter_code
_entity_poly.pdbx_strand_id
1 'polypeptide(L)'
;MKQRNTDIDWIRAILIILMILIHIVSFGNAYPQLKAGILSFMMPTFLIITGYLVNIEKSPKEMGRYLMCLALPYVIMVTGFSVLSYLMPVRDGITELSLSQICEKIFVTSIGPYWFIQTMIICGILYYVSFKGATWGTLRQGKTTMSTTTSLFIFATLLLLLSKTPALSPSAATYYFIGAVLRQCHIGFDKIFRPSPVALLLWLLLLGMEEWYDWGTLAIVFSCWCCISSLMWIHSLINHLQDNACVRKTEATLLYIGRNTLPIYLFHPIFTMAAKFYHPLFSWDRSEIIFALVTIFIAIAGSIGIAKMMEKTRLAYLFGKGKMLR
;
A
#
# COMPACT_ATOMS: atom_id res chain seq x y z
N MET A 1 -23.32 -1.67 -11.99
CA MET A 1 -21.97 -1.87 -11.40
C MET A 1 -21.15 -0.62 -11.70
N LYS A 2 -20.53 0.02 -10.69
CA LYS A 2 -19.65 1.17 -10.92
C LYS A 2 -18.43 0.68 -11.70
N GLN A 3 -18.16 1.27 -12.86
CA GLN A 3 -17.02 0.90 -13.69
C GLN A 3 -15.73 1.04 -12.89
N ARG A 4 -14.87 0.03 -12.92
CA ARG A 4 -13.61 0.01 -12.18
C ARG A 4 -12.64 0.99 -12.84
N ASN A 5 -11.99 1.83 -12.05
CA ASN A 5 -11.00 2.78 -12.54
C ASN A 5 -9.67 2.04 -12.84
N THR A 6 -9.32 1.93 -14.13
CA THR A 6 -8.10 1.27 -14.60
C THR A 6 -6.84 2.06 -14.29
N ASP A 7 -6.92 3.40 -14.22
CA ASP A 7 -5.79 4.25 -13.85
C ASP A 7 -5.28 3.94 -12.45
N ILE A 8 -6.21 3.71 -11.50
CA ILE A 8 -5.84 3.33 -10.13
C ILE A 8 -5.15 1.96 -10.10
N ASP A 9 -5.63 0.99 -10.90
CA ASP A 9 -4.97 -0.32 -10.99
C ASP A 9 -3.56 -0.18 -11.62
N TRP A 10 -3.42 0.65 -12.66
CA TRP A 10 -2.13 0.97 -13.28
C TRP A 10 -1.14 1.58 -12.28
N ILE A 11 -1.56 2.65 -11.58
CA ILE A 11 -0.73 3.32 -10.58
C ILE A 11 -0.28 2.32 -9.50
N ARG A 12 -1.21 1.52 -8.98
CA ARG A 12 -0.91 0.51 -7.96
C ARG A 12 0.07 -0.55 -8.45
N ALA A 13 0.04 -0.91 -9.73
CA ALA A 13 1.01 -1.83 -10.33
C ALA A 13 2.43 -1.25 -10.29
N ILE A 14 2.60 0.00 -10.69
CA ILE A 14 3.90 0.66 -10.65
C ILE A 14 4.40 0.79 -9.20
N LEU A 15 3.54 1.26 -8.31
CA LEU A 15 3.91 1.43 -6.90
C LEU A 15 4.30 0.11 -6.22
N ILE A 16 3.62 -1.01 -6.51
CA ILE A 16 3.97 -2.31 -5.90
C ILE A 16 5.30 -2.85 -6.46
N ILE A 17 5.61 -2.59 -7.73
CA ILE A 17 6.90 -2.93 -8.34
C ILE A 17 8.01 -2.13 -7.66
N LEU A 18 7.84 -0.82 -7.49
CA LEU A 18 8.79 0.03 -6.77
C LEU A 18 8.97 -0.41 -5.33
N MET A 19 7.89 -0.85 -4.66
CA MET A 19 7.93 -1.36 -3.30
C MET A 19 8.80 -2.63 -3.21
N ILE A 20 8.66 -3.57 -4.13
CA ILE A 20 9.52 -4.76 -4.17
C ILE A 20 10.98 -4.36 -4.40
N LEU A 21 11.22 -3.45 -5.34
CA LEU A 21 12.56 -2.96 -5.70
C LEU A 21 13.33 -2.44 -4.48
N ILE A 22 12.70 -1.59 -3.65
CA ILE A 22 13.36 -1.02 -2.48
C ILE A 22 13.59 -2.02 -1.33
N HIS A 23 12.90 -3.18 -1.37
CA HIS A 23 13.10 -4.27 -0.41
C HIS A 23 14.22 -5.22 -0.84
N ILE A 24 14.81 -5.05 -2.03
CA ILE A 24 16.02 -5.77 -2.46
C ILE A 24 17.22 -5.07 -1.83
N VAL A 25 17.82 -5.73 -0.82
CA VAL A 25 18.84 -5.12 0.04
C VAL A 25 20.06 -4.66 -0.75
N SER A 26 20.59 -5.50 -1.66
CA SER A 26 21.77 -5.17 -2.48
C SER A 26 21.52 -3.96 -3.37
N PHE A 27 20.38 -3.91 -4.06
CA PHE A 27 19.98 -2.75 -4.85
C PHE A 27 19.83 -1.48 -3.99
N GLY A 28 19.16 -1.59 -2.84
CA GLY A 28 18.98 -0.45 -1.95
C GLY A 28 20.29 0.08 -1.34
N ASN A 29 21.29 -0.78 -1.18
CA ASN A 29 22.63 -0.39 -0.75
C ASN A 29 23.46 0.23 -1.89
N ALA A 30 23.29 -0.26 -3.13
CA ALA A 30 23.93 0.31 -4.32
C ALA A 30 23.38 1.70 -4.67
N TYR A 31 22.08 1.95 -4.41
CA TYR A 31 21.38 3.18 -4.77
C TYR A 31 20.60 3.80 -3.60
N PRO A 32 21.29 4.24 -2.52
CA PRO A 32 20.61 4.71 -1.29
C PRO A 32 19.76 5.96 -1.52
N GLN A 33 20.21 6.90 -2.35
CA GLN A 33 19.46 8.12 -2.67
C GLN A 33 18.19 7.80 -3.47
N LEU A 34 18.28 6.90 -4.47
CA LEU A 34 17.13 6.46 -5.26
C LEU A 34 16.11 5.74 -4.35
N LYS A 35 16.58 4.90 -3.44
CA LYS A 35 15.74 4.23 -2.45
C LYS A 35 15.01 5.23 -1.55
N ALA A 36 15.72 6.23 -1.02
CA ALA A 36 15.13 7.28 -0.19
C ALA A 36 14.08 8.09 -0.97
N GLY A 37 14.42 8.49 -2.20
CA GLY A 37 13.48 9.18 -3.10
C GLY A 37 12.22 8.37 -3.39
N ILE A 38 12.34 7.07 -3.70
CA ILE A 38 11.18 6.19 -3.93
C ILE A 38 10.32 6.05 -2.66
N LEU A 39 10.94 5.83 -1.51
CA LEU A 39 10.23 5.68 -0.22
C LEU A 39 9.42 6.92 0.13
N SER A 40 9.93 8.11 -0.17
CA SER A 40 9.31 9.37 0.22
C SER A 40 7.96 9.63 -0.45
N PHE A 41 7.71 9.15 -1.68
CA PHE A 41 6.42 9.32 -2.36
C PHE A 41 5.60 8.03 -2.48
N MET A 42 6.23 6.87 -2.60
CA MET A 42 5.55 5.62 -2.93
C MET A 42 4.55 5.20 -1.84
N MET A 43 5.00 5.12 -0.58
CA MET A 43 4.12 4.74 0.54
C MET A 43 3.05 5.81 0.83
N PRO A 44 3.38 7.13 0.87
CA PRO A 44 2.37 8.18 0.93
C PRO A 44 1.32 8.09 -0.15
N THR A 45 1.70 7.86 -1.42
CA THR A 45 0.76 7.68 -2.53
C THR A 45 -0.19 6.50 -2.30
N PHE A 46 0.33 5.35 -1.84
CA PHE A 46 -0.52 4.22 -1.48
C PHE A 46 -1.52 4.56 -0.38
N LEU A 47 -1.10 5.30 0.66
CA LEU A 47 -1.98 5.70 1.76
C LEU A 47 -3.06 6.68 1.31
N ILE A 48 -2.72 7.68 0.48
CA ILE A 48 -3.68 8.62 -0.10
C ILE A 48 -4.71 7.87 -0.94
N ILE A 49 -4.28 6.99 -1.85
CA ILE A 49 -5.17 6.17 -2.68
C ILE A 49 -6.05 5.27 -1.80
N THR A 50 -5.51 4.68 -0.76
CA THR A 50 -6.25 3.80 0.14
C THR A 50 -7.32 4.57 0.91
N GLY A 51 -6.97 5.71 1.51
CA GLY A 51 -7.93 6.58 2.19
C GLY A 51 -9.06 7.06 1.27
N TYR A 52 -8.74 7.37 0.02
CA TYR A 52 -9.72 7.74 -1.01
C TYR A 52 -10.66 6.58 -1.38
N LEU A 53 -10.16 5.35 -1.43
CA LEU A 53 -10.92 4.17 -1.91
C LEU A 53 -11.77 3.52 -0.83
N VAL A 54 -11.52 3.76 0.45
CA VAL A 54 -12.30 3.13 1.52
C VAL A 54 -13.76 3.57 1.44
N ASN A 55 -14.64 2.58 1.31
CA ASN A 55 -16.07 2.81 1.28
C ASN A 55 -16.68 2.70 2.68
N ILE A 56 -17.00 3.84 3.27
CA ILE A 56 -17.65 3.96 4.58
C ILE A 56 -19.18 3.79 4.52
N GLU A 57 -19.78 3.71 3.31
CA GLU A 57 -21.23 3.49 3.14
C GLU A 57 -21.65 2.03 3.43
N LYS A 58 -20.68 1.14 3.64
CA LYS A 58 -20.91 -0.25 4.01
C LYS A 58 -21.69 -0.37 5.32
N SER A 59 -22.52 -1.41 5.42
CA SER A 59 -23.10 -1.81 6.69
C SER A 59 -22.01 -2.27 7.68
N PRO A 60 -22.27 -2.26 9.00
CA PRO A 60 -21.29 -2.73 10.00
C PRO A 60 -20.79 -4.15 9.73
N LYS A 61 -21.68 -5.05 9.30
CA LYS A 61 -21.34 -6.43 8.96
C LYS A 61 -20.40 -6.51 7.74
N GLU A 62 -20.64 -5.69 6.71
CA GLU A 62 -19.79 -5.64 5.51
C GLU A 62 -18.44 -4.99 5.81
N MET A 63 -18.43 -3.94 6.65
CA MET A 63 -17.19 -3.30 7.09
C MET A 63 -16.36 -4.25 7.95
N GLY A 64 -16.99 -4.95 8.90
CA GLY A 64 -16.35 -5.99 9.71
C GLY A 64 -15.73 -7.08 8.83
N ARG A 65 -16.47 -7.58 7.84
CA ARG A 65 -15.94 -8.56 6.87
C ARG A 65 -14.76 -8.01 6.07
N TYR A 66 -14.83 -6.75 5.63
CA TYR A 66 -13.73 -6.09 4.93
C TYR A 66 -12.47 -6.00 5.80
N LEU A 67 -12.62 -5.57 7.07
CA LEU A 67 -11.51 -5.47 8.02
C LEU A 67 -10.93 -6.84 8.36
N MET A 68 -11.76 -7.87 8.54
CA MET A 68 -11.30 -9.25 8.77
C MET A 68 -10.50 -9.80 7.59
N CYS A 69 -10.89 -9.44 6.36
CA CYS A 69 -10.12 -9.79 5.15
C CYS A 69 -8.75 -9.10 5.04
N LEU A 70 -8.47 -8.11 5.88
CA LEU A 70 -7.14 -7.49 6.03
C LEU A 70 -6.43 -8.01 7.29
N ALA A 71 -7.17 -8.11 8.40
CA ALA A 71 -6.61 -8.48 9.70
C ALA A 71 -6.12 -9.95 9.74
N LEU A 72 -6.89 -10.90 9.20
CA LEU A 72 -6.47 -12.31 9.20
C LEU A 72 -5.16 -12.54 8.46
N PRO A 73 -5.01 -12.09 7.18
CA PRO A 73 -3.73 -12.20 6.50
C PRO A 73 -2.61 -11.48 7.26
N TYR A 74 -2.90 -10.30 7.80
CA TYR A 74 -1.93 -9.53 8.57
C TYR A 74 -1.41 -10.31 9.79
N VAL A 75 -2.30 -10.82 10.63
CA VAL A 75 -1.92 -11.58 11.83
C VAL A 75 -1.11 -12.82 11.46
N ILE A 76 -1.54 -13.58 10.46
CA ILE A 76 -0.84 -14.78 10.00
C ILE A 76 0.57 -14.43 9.50
N MET A 77 0.69 -13.40 8.66
CA MET A 77 1.98 -13.03 8.09
C MET A 77 2.92 -12.40 9.12
N VAL A 78 2.42 -11.55 10.01
CA VAL A 78 3.23 -10.97 11.10
C VAL A 78 3.71 -12.05 12.04
N THR A 79 2.85 -13.00 12.44
CA THR A 79 3.24 -14.13 13.29
C THR A 79 4.31 -14.98 12.60
N GLY A 80 4.08 -15.38 11.36
CA GLY A 80 5.04 -16.19 10.59
C GLY A 80 6.38 -15.48 10.39
N PHE A 81 6.33 -14.17 10.08
CA PHE A 81 7.54 -13.37 9.88
C PHE A 81 8.29 -13.12 11.20
N SER A 82 7.58 -12.96 12.31
CA SER A 82 8.18 -12.85 13.65
C SER A 82 8.93 -14.14 14.02
N VAL A 83 8.29 -15.30 13.83
CA VAL A 83 8.97 -16.61 14.05
C VAL A 83 10.19 -16.74 13.14
N LEU A 84 10.06 -16.37 11.86
CA LEU A 84 11.19 -16.42 10.92
C LEU A 84 12.32 -15.46 11.32
N SER A 85 11.98 -14.27 11.85
CA SER A 85 12.98 -13.29 12.29
C SER A 85 13.81 -13.74 13.50
N TYR A 86 13.25 -14.61 14.32
CA TYR A 86 14.00 -15.26 15.40
C TYR A 86 15.06 -16.24 14.86
N LEU A 87 14.73 -17.00 13.80
CA LEU A 87 15.63 -17.95 13.16
C LEU A 87 16.64 -17.26 12.22
N MET A 88 16.22 -16.19 11.60
CA MET A 88 17.02 -15.42 10.63
C MET A 88 16.94 -13.93 11.00
N PRO A 89 17.90 -13.41 11.79
CA PRO A 89 17.85 -12.04 12.28
C PRO A 89 17.60 -11.01 11.16
N VAL A 90 16.57 -10.22 11.35
CA VAL A 90 16.18 -9.11 10.48
C VAL A 90 16.04 -7.84 11.31
N ARG A 91 16.05 -6.70 10.67
CA ARG A 91 15.80 -5.41 11.34
C ARG A 91 14.42 -5.44 12.00
N ASP A 92 14.35 -4.97 13.24
CA ASP A 92 13.12 -4.91 14.05
C ASP A 92 12.47 -6.29 14.32
N GLY A 93 13.25 -7.39 14.18
CA GLY A 93 12.84 -8.75 14.52
C GLY A 93 12.60 -8.96 16.03
N ILE A 94 12.09 -10.15 16.38
CA ILE A 94 11.94 -10.55 17.79
C ILE A 94 13.28 -11.13 18.30
N THR A 95 13.58 -10.87 19.58
CA THR A 95 14.78 -11.38 20.25
C THR A 95 14.53 -12.69 20.99
N GLU A 96 13.28 -12.93 21.37
CA GLU A 96 12.84 -14.13 22.06
C GLU A 96 11.52 -14.62 21.44
N LEU A 97 11.38 -15.94 21.33
CA LEU A 97 10.14 -16.57 20.85
C LEU A 97 9.12 -16.61 22.00
N SER A 98 8.55 -15.45 22.34
CA SER A 98 7.52 -15.31 23.36
C SER A 98 6.21 -14.79 22.77
N LEU A 99 5.08 -15.22 23.37
CA LEU A 99 3.76 -14.75 22.97
C LEU A 99 3.63 -13.23 23.14
N SER A 100 4.27 -12.67 24.16
CA SER A 100 4.28 -11.23 24.43
C SER A 100 4.90 -10.45 23.27
N GLN A 101 6.09 -10.86 22.80
CA GLN A 101 6.74 -10.19 21.66
C GLN A 101 5.95 -10.34 20.36
N ILE A 102 5.35 -11.50 20.11
CA ILE A 102 4.49 -11.70 18.94
C ILE A 102 3.25 -10.80 19.02
N CYS A 103 2.60 -10.70 20.18
CA CYS A 103 1.45 -9.81 20.38
C CYS A 103 1.86 -8.33 20.21
N GLU A 104 3.03 -7.94 20.71
CA GLU A 104 3.56 -6.59 20.49
C GLU A 104 3.71 -6.28 18.99
N LYS A 105 4.28 -7.22 18.21
CA LYS A 105 4.41 -7.08 16.75
C LYS A 105 3.08 -7.04 16.02
N ILE A 106 2.05 -7.72 16.51
CA ILE A 106 0.71 -7.68 15.90
C ILE A 106 -0.02 -6.36 16.22
N PHE A 107 0.02 -5.89 17.48
CA PHE A 107 -0.87 -4.82 17.94
C PHE A 107 -0.19 -3.47 18.09
N VAL A 108 1.13 -3.43 18.28
CA VAL A 108 1.86 -2.21 18.61
C VAL A 108 2.85 -1.84 17.50
N THR A 109 3.92 -2.62 17.32
CA THR A 109 4.99 -2.29 16.37
C THR A 109 5.09 -3.38 15.31
N SER A 110 4.41 -3.21 14.18
CA SER A 110 4.43 -4.23 13.13
C SER A 110 5.85 -4.50 12.61
N ILE A 111 6.11 -5.75 12.21
CA ILE A 111 7.41 -6.18 11.70
C ILE A 111 7.48 -6.08 10.17
N GLY A 112 8.64 -5.70 9.65
CA GLY A 112 8.91 -5.65 8.21
C GLY A 112 7.95 -4.73 7.46
N PRO A 113 7.49 -5.08 6.25
CA PRO A 113 6.60 -4.22 5.47
C PRO A 113 5.16 -4.18 6.00
N TYR A 114 4.76 -5.07 6.91
CA TYR A 114 3.34 -5.25 7.30
C TYR A 114 2.74 -4.08 8.09
N TRP A 115 3.54 -3.12 8.55
CA TRP A 115 3.07 -1.88 9.18
C TRP A 115 2.02 -1.12 8.32
N PHE A 116 2.12 -1.22 7.01
CA PHE A 116 1.16 -0.57 6.11
C PHE A 116 -0.25 -1.17 6.24
N ILE A 117 -0.38 -2.51 6.36
CA ILE A 117 -1.69 -3.15 6.57
C ILE A 117 -2.22 -2.80 7.95
N GLN A 118 -1.37 -2.76 8.99
CA GLN A 118 -1.74 -2.28 10.32
C GLN A 118 -2.34 -0.88 10.25
N THR A 119 -1.64 0.06 9.59
CA THR A 119 -2.11 1.42 9.36
C THR A 119 -3.46 1.43 8.63
N MET A 120 -3.63 0.63 7.57
CA MET A 120 -4.90 0.53 6.84
C MET A 120 -6.05 0.06 7.72
N ILE A 121 -5.81 -0.92 8.60
CA ILE A 121 -6.83 -1.45 9.52
C ILE A 121 -7.20 -0.37 10.54
N ILE A 122 -6.21 0.20 11.21
CA ILE A 122 -6.40 1.24 12.25
C ILE A 122 -7.14 2.45 11.66
N CYS A 123 -6.59 3.05 10.61
CA CYS A 123 -7.19 4.22 9.98
C CYS A 123 -8.58 3.92 9.39
N GLY A 124 -8.78 2.71 8.84
CA GLY A 124 -10.08 2.28 8.31
C GLY A 124 -11.14 2.16 9.39
N ILE A 125 -10.80 1.63 10.57
CA ILE A 125 -11.69 1.57 11.74
C ILE A 125 -12.04 2.98 12.21
N LEU A 126 -11.03 3.82 12.43
CA LEU A 126 -11.23 5.19 12.93
C LEU A 126 -12.08 6.03 11.96
N TYR A 127 -11.82 5.90 10.65
CA TYR A 127 -12.61 6.58 9.62
C TYR A 127 -14.07 6.13 9.64
N TYR A 128 -14.31 4.81 9.69
CA TYR A 128 -15.66 4.27 9.74
C TYR A 128 -16.41 4.69 11.00
N VAL A 129 -15.78 4.57 12.18
CA VAL A 129 -16.38 4.95 13.46
C VAL A 129 -16.70 6.43 13.52
N SER A 130 -15.81 7.31 13.01
CA SER A 130 -16.04 8.76 13.01
C SER A 130 -17.26 9.19 12.17
N PHE A 131 -17.58 8.44 11.12
CA PHE A 131 -18.70 8.75 10.24
C PHE A 131 -19.99 8.00 10.59
N LYS A 132 -19.90 6.74 10.99
CA LYS A 132 -21.09 5.91 11.30
C LYS A 132 -21.41 5.85 12.79
N GLY A 133 -20.44 5.98 13.68
CA GLY A 133 -20.66 6.01 15.12
C GLY A 133 -21.57 7.16 15.54
N ALA A 134 -21.42 8.29 14.90
CA ALA A 134 -22.28 9.46 15.08
C ALA A 134 -23.75 9.21 14.68
N THR A 135 -23.99 8.46 13.60
CA THR A 135 -25.35 8.13 13.15
C THR A 135 -26.03 7.12 14.08
N TRP A 136 -25.28 6.26 14.79
CA TRP A 136 -25.86 5.31 15.75
C TRP A 136 -26.42 6.00 17.00
N GLY A 137 -25.77 7.09 17.47
CA GLY A 137 -26.28 7.90 18.57
C GLY A 137 -27.53 8.70 18.21
N THR A 138 -27.62 9.19 16.97
CA THR A 138 -28.71 10.04 16.49
C THR A 138 -29.96 9.27 16.03
N LEU A 139 -29.80 8.05 15.49
CA LEU A 139 -30.95 7.17 15.17
C LEU A 139 -31.78 6.80 16.40
N ARG A 140 -31.17 6.80 17.60
CA ARG A 140 -31.84 6.55 18.86
C ARG A 140 -32.64 7.76 19.38
N GLN A 141 -32.42 8.96 18.84
CA GLN A 141 -33.01 10.21 19.31
C GLN A 141 -33.76 11.03 18.23
N GLY A 142 -33.92 10.50 16.99
CA GLY A 142 -34.66 11.21 15.92
C GLY A 142 -34.04 12.53 15.46
N LYS A 143 -32.73 12.76 15.65
CA LYS A 143 -32.02 13.99 15.33
C LYS A 143 -31.00 13.84 14.21
N THR A 144 -30.85 14.91 13.45
CA THR A 144 -29.98 15.21 12.30
C THR A 144 -28.65 14.46 12.21
N THR A 145 -28.35 13.95 11.02
CA THR A 145 -27.03 13.42 10.63
C THR A 145 -25.93 14.44 10.93
N MET A 146 -24.86 13.99 11.56
CA MET A 146 -23.68 14.83 11.82
C MET A 146 -23.11 15.39 10.51
N SER A 147 -22.65 16.64 10.54
CA SER A 147 -21.98 17.28 9.41
C SER A 147 -20.72 16.50 9.02
N THR A 148 -20.43 16.39 7.73
CA THR A 148 -19.19 15.81 7.19
C THR A 148 -17.97 16.46 7.83
N THR A 149 -17.99 17.77 8.05
CA THR A 149 -16.91 18.53 8.70
C THR A 149 -16.67 18.06 10.13
N THR A 150 -17.73 17.84 10.91
CA THR A 150 -17.63 17.34 12.30
C THR A 150 -17.06 15.92 12.32
N SER A 151 -17.50 15.06 11.41
CA SER A 151 -16.98 13.70 11.30
C SER A 151 -15.49 13.67 10.91
N LEU A 152 -15.07 14.55 9.99
CA LEU A 152 -13.66 14.73 9.64
C LEU A 152 -12.82 15.25 10.81
N PHE A 153 -13.37 16.20 11.59
CA PHE A 153 -12.72 16.72 12.79
C PHE A 153 -12.51 15.63 13.84
N ILE A 154 -13.53 14.82 14.12
CA ILE A 154 -13.42 13.67 15.04
C ILE A 154 -12.37 12.68 14.49
N PHE A 155 -12.41 12.37 13.21
CA PHE A 155 -11.43 11.46 12.59
C PHE A 155 -10.01 11.99 12.74
N ALA A 156 -9.76 13.27 12.45
CA ALA A 156 -8.44 13.90 12.63
C ALA A 156 -7.98 13.84 14.09
N THR A 157 -8.88 14.13 15.04
CA THR A 157 -8.56 14.09 16.48
C THR A 157 -8.18 12.67 16.91
N LEU A 158 -8.93 11.65 16.51
CA LEU A 158 -8.63 10.25 16.82
C LEU A 158 -7.29 9.80 16.22
N LEU A 159 -7.00 10.21 14.98
CA LEU A 159 -5.71 9.93 14.34
C LEU A 159 -4.56 10.60 15.10
N LEU A 160 -4.70 11.87 15.48
CA LEU A 160 -3.70 12.60 16.27
C LEU A 160 -3.46 11.97 17.64
N LEU A 161 -4.50 11.54 18.33
CA LEU A 161 -4.37 10.86 19.62
C LEU A 161 -3.63 9.53 19.48
N LEU A 162 -4.02 8.72 18.48
CA LEU A 162 -3.41 7.40 18.29
C LEU A 162 -1.99 7.49 17.72
N SER A 163 -1.67 8.52 16.96
CA SER A 163 -0.32 8.75 16.44
C SER A 163 0.72 9.14 17.51
N LYS A 164 0.29 9.38 18.75
CA LYS A 164 1.19 9.49 19.92
C LYS A 164 1.65 8.13 20.44
N THR A 165 1.08 7.04 19.95
CA THR A 165 1.50 5.68 20.28
C THR A 165 2.36 5.09 19.16
N PRO A 166 3.19 4.08 19.43
CA PRO A 166 3.97 3.44 18.37
C PRO A 166 3.13 2.66 17.33
N ALA A 167 1.82 2.47 17.59
CA ALA A 167 0.94 1.72 16.68
C ALA A 167 0.60 2.45 15.38
N LEU A 168 0.74 3.77 15.32
CA LEU A 168 0.39 4.57 14.14
C LEU A 168 1.38 5.73 13.94
N SER A 169 2.12 5.69 12.84
CA SER A 169 3.01 6.80 12.48
C SER A 169 2.19 8.08 12.15
N PRO A 170 2.58 9.27 12.67
CA PRO A 170 1.91 10.53 12.37
C PRO A 170 1.87 10.84 10.87
N SER A 171 2.95 10.57 10.14
CA SER A 171 3.03 10.79 8.70
C SER A 171 2.06 9.86 7.96
N ALA A 172 2.02 8.57 8.30
CA ALA A 172 1.11 7.61 7.69
C ALA A 172 -0.37 7.97 7.95
N ALA A 173 -0.70 8.39 9.17
CA ALA A 173 -2.02 8.90 9.54
C ALA A 173 -2.43 10.10 8.67
N THR A 174 -1.51 11.06 8.47
CA THR A 174 -1.74 12.28 7.69
C THR A 174 -2.03 11.95 6.22
N TYR A 175 -1.24 11.08 5.58
CA TYR A 175 -1.47 10.72 4.17
C TYR A 175 -2.78 9.96 3.97
N TYR A 176 -3.11 9.05 4.90
CA TYR A 176 -4.41 8.38 4.85
C TYR A 176 -5.57 9.38 5.04
N PHE A 177 -5.44 10.32 5.98
CA PHE A 177 -6.43 11.38 6.23
C PHE A 177 -6.65 12.25 4.99
N ILE A 178 -5.58 12.67 4.29
CA ILE A 178 -5.69 13.42 3.04
C ILE A 178 -6.54 12.65 2.02
N GLY A 179 -6.28 11.35 1.84
CA GLY A 179 -7.08 10.50 0.95
C GLY A 179 -8.55 10.46 1.35
N ALA A 180 -8.86 10.34 2.64
CA ALA A 180 -10.22 10.36 3.17
C ALA A 180 -10.92 11.72 2.94
N VAL A 181 -10.23 12.84 3.17
CA VAL A 181 -10.74 14.18 2.88
C VAL A 181 -11.09 14.33 1.40
N LEU A 182 -10.17 13.96 0.50
CA LEU A 182 -10.40 14.00 -0.95
C LEU A 182 -11.65 13.18 -1.34
N ARG A 183 -11.87 12.03 -0.69
CA ARG A 183 -13.08 11.22 -0.88
C ARG A 183 -14.34 11.96 -0.45
N GLN A 184 -14.31 12.66 0.68
CA GLN A 184 -15.47 13.38 1.24
C GLN A 184 -15.78 14.69 0.50
N CYS A 185 -14.83 15.21 -0.27
CA CYS A 185 -15.11 16.32 -1.19
C CYS A 185 -16.02 15.93 -2.37
N HIS A 186 -16.36 14.64 -2.53
CA HIS A 186 -17.18 14.11 -3.62
C HIS A 186 -16.67 14.43 -5.04
N ILE A 187 -15.40 14.79 -5.16
CA ILE A 187 -14.74 15.06 -6.44
C ILE A 187 -14.20 13.73 -7.00
N GLY A 188 -14.43 13.48 -8.28
CA GLY A 188 -13.90 12.29 -8.96
C GLY A 188 -12.37 12.26 -8.94
N PHE A 189 -11.79 11.05 -8.86
CA PHE A 189 -10.35 10.85 -8.83
C PHE A 189 -9.64 11.52 -10.03
N ASP A 190 -10.23 11.39 -11.21
CA ASP A 190 -9.80 11.98 -12.47
C ASP A 190 -9.84 13.50 -12.52
N LYS A 191 -10.69 14.11 -11.68
CA LYS A 191 -10.76 15.57 -11.55
C LYS A 191 -9.72 16.12 -10.57
N ILE A 192 -9.36 15.33 -9.55
CA ILE A 192 -8.31 15.69 -8.57
C ILE A 192 -6.93 15.50 -9.20
N PHE A 193 -6.73 14.34 -9.82
CA PHE A 193 -5.48 13.92 -10.44
C PHE A 193 -5.66 13.90 -11.97
N ARG A 194 -5.42 15.03 -12.61
CA ARG A 194 -5.53 15.12 -14.07
C ARG A 194 -4.27 14.58 -14.73
N PRO A 195 -4.38 13.75 -15.80
CA PRO A 195 -3.24 13.36 -16.61
C PRO A 195 -2.49 14.59 -17.11
N SER A 196 -1.18 14.69 -16.84
CA SER A 196 -0.41 15.89 -17.17
C SER A 196 1.06 15.58 -17.46
N PRO A 197 1.59 15.96 -18.64
CA PRO A 197 3.02 15.87 -18.95
C PRO A 197 3.82 16.86 -18.09
N VAL A 198 3.22 18.00 -17.74
CA VAL A 198 3.87 18.97 -16.85
C VAL A 198 4.10 18.38 -15.45
N ALA A 199 3.14 17.59 -14.95
CA ALA A 199 3.32 16.90 -13.69
C ALA A 199 4.50 15.91 -13.75
N LEU A 200 4.71 15.23 -14.87
CA LEU A 200 5.87 14.36 -15.06
C LEU A 200 7.18 15.14 -15.02
N LEU A 201 7.24 16.28 -15.73
CA LEU A 201 8.43 17.13 -15.73
C LEU A 201 8.74 17.63 -14.31
N LEU A 202 7.74 18.16 -13.60
CA LEU A 202 7.88 18.63 -12.23
C LEU A 202 8.30 17.51 -11.28
N TRP A 203 7.76 16.31 -11.48
CA TRP A 203 8.12 15.17 -10.66
C TRP A 203 9.57 14.72 -10.88
N LEU A 204 10.02 14.65 -12.14
CA LEU A 204 11.40 14.33 -12.49
C LEU A 204 12.38 15.39 -11.95
N LEU A 205 12.03 16.67 -12.06
CA LEU A 205 12.82 17.76 -11.47
C LEU A 205 12.94 17.61 -9.95
N LEU A 206 11.82 17.32 -9.28
CA LEU A 206 11.80 17.12 -7.84
C LEU A 206 12.66 15.92 -7.43
N LEU A 207 12.52 14.78 -8.12
CA LEU A 207 13.33 13.59 -7.85
C LEU A 207 14.83 13.77 -8.13
N GLY A 208 15.19 14.73 -8.98
CA GLY A 208 16.58 15.11 -9.25
C GLY A 208 17.19 16.04 -8.20
N MET A 209 16.39 16.60 -7.31
CA MET A 209 16.88 17.48 -6.23
C MET A 209 17.27 16.63 -5.01
N GLU A 210 18.43 16.91 -4.44
CA GLU A 210 18.87 16.21 -3.23
C GLU A 210 17.96 16.57 -2.05
N GLU A 211 17.64 15.57 -1.23
CA GLU A 211 16.92 15.73 0.04
C GLU A 211 15.55 16.47 -0.04
N TRP A 212 14.94 16.53 -1.23
CA TRP A 212 13.65 17.21 -1.40
C TRP A 212 12.55 16.66 -0.45
N TYR A 213 12.68 15.42 -0.03
CA TYR A 213 11.75 14.76 0.90
C TYR A 213 11.85 15.34 2.33
N ASP A 214 12.91 16.05 2.66
CA ASP A 214 13.07 16.72 3.96
C ASP A 214 12.38 18.09 4.00
N TRP A 215 11.87 18.59 2.86
CA TRP A 215 11.10 19.83 2.80
C TRP A 215 9.73 19.75 3.47
N GLY A 216 9.37 18.58 4.02
CA GLY A 216 8.18 18.35 4.83
C GLY A 216 6.99 17.80 4.08
N THR A 217 5.88 17.67 4.81
CA THR A 217 4.67 16.96 4.35
C THR A 217 4.09 17.55 3.05
N LEU A 218 4.13 18.87 2.87
CA LEU A 218 3.56 19.51 1.66
C LEU A 218 4.34 19.12 0.39
N ALA A 219 5.67 19.07 0.47
CA ALA A 219 6.51 18.64 -0.66
C ALA A 219 6.21 17.17 -1.02
N ILE A 220 6.06 16.31 -0.03
CA ILE A 220 5.70 14.89 -0.23
C ILE A 220 4.31 14.76 -0.86
N VAL A 221 3.31 15.51 -0.37
CA VAL A 221 1.94 15.51 -0.95
C VAL A 221 1.96 16.03 -2.39
N PHE A 222 2.73 17.07 -2.66
CA PHE A 222 2.91 17.58 -4.03
C PHE A 222 3.58 16.52 -4.94
N SER A 223 4.62 15.83 -4.44
CA SER A 223 5.24 14.71 -5.16
C SER A 223 4.26 13.58 -5.44
N CYS A 224 3.40 13.22 -4.47
CA CYS A 224 2.35 12.21 -4.68
C CYS A 224 1.36 12.65 -5.77
N TRP A 225 0.96 13.93 -5.77
CA TRP A 225 0.09 14.48 -6.82
C TRP A 225 0.76 14.42 -8.19
N CYS A 226 2.03 14.84 -8.28
CA CYS A 226 2.81 14.74 -9.51
C CYS A 226 2.94 13.28 -9.97
N CYS A 227 3.26 12.35 -9.07
CA CYS A 227 3.37 10.92 -9.35
C CYS A 227 2.08 10.36 -9.96
N ILE A 228 0.94 10.57 -9.30
CA ILE A 228 -0.37 10.07 -9.75
C ILE A 228 -0.71 10.66 -11.12
N SER A 229 -0.62 11.98 -11.28
CA SER A 229 -0.96 12.68 -12.53
C SER A 229 -0.05 12.27 -13.70
N SER A 230 1.24 12.05 -13.43
CA SER A 230 2.22 11.55 -14.41
C SER A 230 1.91 10.12 -14.84
N LEU A 231 1.63 9.24 -13.90
CA LEU A 231 1.30 7.83 -14.19
C LEU A 231 -0.03 7.70 -14.94
N MET A 232 -1.01 8.56 -14.67
CA MET A 232 -2.25 8.64 -15.44
C MET A 232 -1.99 9.14 -16.86
N TRP A 233 -1.10 10.12 -17.04
CA TRP A 233 -0.72 10.59 -18.37
C TRP A 233 0.00 9.51 -19.17
N ILE A 234 0.96 8.81 -18.57
CA ILE A 234 1.66 7.68 -19.21
C ILE A 234 0.64 6.58 -19.59
N HIS A 235 -0.30 6.25 -18.70
CA HIS A 235 -1.34 5.26 -19.01
C HIS A 235 -2.22 5.70 -20.16
N SER A 236 -2.57 6.99 -20.26
CA SER A 236 -3.34 7.52 -21.38
C SER A 236 -2.57 7.41 -22.72
N LEU A 237 -1.25 7.65 -22.72
CA LEU A 237 -0.42 7.44 -23.91
C LEU A 237 -0.36 5.98 -24.34
N ILE A 238 -0.23 5.05 -23.38
CA ILE A 238 -0.24 3.62 -23.64
C ILE A 238 -1.57 3.18 -24.26
N ASN A 239 -2.68 3.74 -23.78
CA ASN A 239 -4.01 3.48 -24.33
C ASN A 239 -4.15 3.92 -25.80
N HIS A 240 -3.41 4.93 -26.24
CA HIS A 240 -3.35 5.31 -27.66
C HIS A 240 -2.49 4.38 -28.53
N LEU A 241 -1.63 3.56 -27.93
CA LEU A 241 -0.73 2.63 -28.61
C LEU A 241 -1.25 1.17 -28.61
N GLN A 242 -2.53 0.96 -28.31
CA GLN A 242 -3.15 -0.39 -28.15
C GLN A 242 -3.23 -1.23 -29.42
N ASP A 243 -3.01 -0.64 -30.58
CA ASP A 243 -2.90 -1.39 -31.86
C ASP A 243 -1.71 -2.36 -31.84
N ASN A 244 -0.67 -2.04 -31.04
CA ASN A 244 0.47 -2.91 -30.83
C ASN A 244 0.15 -4.03 -29.84
N ALA A 245 0.18 -5.28 -30.29
CA ALA A 245 -0.10 -6.45 -29.49
C ALA A 245 0.81 -6.60 -28.25
N CYS A 246 2.09 -6.18 -28.36
CA CYS A 246 3.03 -6.20 -27.24
C CYS A 246 2.62 -5.20 -26.15
N VAL A 247 2.29 -3.96 -26.53
CA VAL A 247 1.84 -2.90 -25.62
C VAL A 247 0.58 -3.33 -24.90
N ARG A 248 -0.41 -3.85 -25.62
CA ARG A 248 -1.67 -4.35 -25.05
C ARG A 248 -1.45 -5.48 -24.03
N LYS A 249 -0.54 -6.42 -24.32
CA LYS A 249 -0.20 -7.52 -23.41
C LYS A 249 0.50 -7.01 -22.14
N THR A 250 1.43 -6.08 -22.30
CA THR A 250 2.16 -5.47 -21.18
C THR A 250 1.21 -4.71 -20.26
N GLU A 251 0.33 -3.88 -20.83
CA GLU A 251 -0.69 -3.16 -20.06
C GLU A 251 -1.63 -4.13 -19.31
N ALA A 252 -2.16 -5.14 -20.00
CA ALA A 252 -3.02 -6.14 -19.37
C ALA A 252 -2.32 -6.84 -18.19
N THR A 253 -1.02 -7.11 -18.31
CA THR A 253 -0.20 -7.69 -17.24
C THR A 253 -0.05 -6.71 -16.07
N LEU A 254 0.23 -5.45 -16.32
CA LEU A 254 0.34 -4.44 -15.28
C LEU A 254 -0.99 -4.20 -14.59
N LEU A 255 -2.10 -4.11 -15.32
CA LEU A 255 -3.43 -4.01 -14.74
C LEU A 255 -3.77 -5.23 -13.88
N TYR A 256 -3.36 -6.44 -14.29
CA TYR A 256 -3.52 -7.64 -13.48
C TYR A 256 -2.70 -7.58 -12.19
N ILE A 257 -1.45 -7.11 -12.23
CA ILE A 257 -0.61 -6.85 -11.05
C ILE A 257 -1.29 -5.85 -10.11
N GLY A 258 -1.77 -4.73 -10.65
CA GLY A 258 -2.45 -3.69 -9.89
C GLY A 258 -3.74 -4.13 -9.21
N ARG A 259 -4.48 -5.06 -9.83
CA ARG A 259 -5.66 -5.69 -9.22
C ARG A 259 -5.30 -6.61 -8.06
N ASN A 260 -4.12 -7.20 -8.10
CA ASN A 260 -3.65 -8.22 -7.17
C ASN A 260 -2.53 -7.73 -6.24
N THR A 261 -2.47 -6.42 -5.96
CA THR A 261 -1.42 -5.85 -5.09
C THR A 261 -1.42 -6.42 -3.68
N LEU A 262 -2.58 -6.79 -3.11
CA LEU A 262 -2.64 -7.31 -1.75
C LEU A 262 -1.90 -8.67 -1.59
N PRO A 263 -2.18 -9.72 -2.38
CA PRO A 263 -1.40 -10.95 -2.29
C PRO A 263 0.09 -10.74 -2.62
N ILE A 264 0.42 -9.89 -3.58
CA ILE A 264 1.82 -9.57 -3.89
C ILE A 264 2.47 -8.90 -2.67
N TYR A 265 1.81 -7.94 -2.05
CA TYR A 265 2.27 -7.27 -0.84
C TYR A 265 2.51 -8.24 0.33
N LEU A 266 1.61 -9.20 0.52
CA LEU A 266 1.72 -10.18 1.60
C LEU A 266 2.91 -11.12 1.42
N PHE A 267 3.16 -11.61 0.21
CA PHE A 267 4.10 -12.69 -0.02
C PHE A 267 5.46 -12.28 -0.58
N HIS A 268 5.61 -11.04 -1.13
CA HIS A 268 6.91 -10.61 -1.68
C HIS A 268 8.08 -10.70 -0.68
N PRO A 269 7.90 -10.49 0.67
CA PRO A 269 9.04 -10.55 1.57
C PRO A 269 9.71 -11.92 1.60
N ILE A 270 8.96 -12.99 1.35
CA ILE A 270 9.50 -14.36 1.23
C ILE A 270 10.55 -14.40 0.13
N PHE A 271 10.24 -13.81 -1.02
CA PHE A 271 11.12 -13.85 -2.20
C PHE A 271 12.28 -12.87 -2.10
N THR A 272 12.05 -11.66 -1.57
CA THR A 272 13.12 -10.67 -1.37
C THR A 272 14.11 -11.12 -0.28
N MET A 273 13.66 -11.86 0.74
CA MET A 273 14.58 -12.50 1.71
C MET A 273 15.32 -13.68 1.10
N ALA A 274 14.64 -14.52 0.31
CA ALA A 274 15.26 -15.64 -0.39
C ALA A 274 16.26 -15.18 -1.47
N ALA A 275 16.17 -13.95 -1.94
CA ALA A 275 17.06 -13.39 -2.96
C ALA A 275 18.54 -13.45 -2.57
N LYS A 276 18.86 -13.36 -1.27
CA LYS A 276 20.24 -13.51 -0.77
C LYS A 276 20.90 -14.84 -1.15
N PHE A 277 20.11 -15.90 -1.33
CA PHE A 277 20.67 -17.23 -1.64
C PHE A 277 21.12 -17.36 -3.10
N TYR A 278 20.51 -16.63 -4.02
CA TYR A 278 20.88 -16.65 -5.43
C TYR A 278 21.62 -15.37 -5.89
N HIS A 279 21.77 -14.38 -5.03
CA HIS A 279 22.54 -13.17 -5.31
C HIS A 279 23.98 -13.48 -5.80
N PRO A 280 24.72 -14.48 -5.24
CA PRO A 280 26.06 -14.80 -5.73
C PRO A 280 26.13 -15.20 -7.22
N LEU A 281 25.02 -15.71 -7.79
CA LEU A 281 24.95 -16.05 -9.22
C LEU A 281 24.99 -14.80 -10.12
N PHE A 282 24.75 -13.63 -9.55
CA PHE A 282 24.76 -12.33 -10.23
C PHE A 282 26.00 -11.49 -9.89
N SER A 283 27.08 -12.10 -9.39
CA SER A 283 28.33 -11.40 -9.04
C SER A 283 28.95 -10.61 -10.21
N TRP A 284 28.58 -10.93 -11.43
CA TRP A 284 28.95 -10.22 -12.67
C TRP A 284 28.13 -8.95 -12.89
N ASP A 285 26.94 -8.81 -12.28
CA ASP A 285 26.07 -7.65 -12.41
C ASP A 285 26.46 -6.58 -11.36
N ARG A 286 27.51 -5.82 -11.66
CA ARG A 286 27.98 -4.72 -10.79
C ARG A 286 26.94 -3.61 -10.57
N SER A 287 25.93 -3.54 -11.44
CA SER A 287 24.88 -2.54 -11.36
C SER A 287 23.71 -2.94 -10.45
N GLU A 288 23.63 -4.21 -10.02
CA GLU A 288 22.50 -4.77 -9.28
C GLU A 288 21.13 -4.65 -10.02
N ILE A 289 21.12 -4.14 -11.25
CA ILE A 289 19.88 -3.88 -12.01
C ILE A 289 19.28 -5.19 -12.50
N ILE A 290 20.11 -6.07 -13.12
CA ILE A 290 19.62 -7.35 -13.65
C ILE A 290 19.13 -8.23 -12.51
N PHE A 291 19.91 -8.30 -11.43
CA PHE A 291 19.51 -9.01 -10.23
C PHE A 291 18.17 -8.48 -9.68
N ALA A 292 18.00 -7.14 -9.61
CA ALA A 292 16.77 -6.53 -9.13
C ALA A 292 15.57 -6.88 -10.04
N LEU A 293 15.73 -6.81 -11.37
CA LEU A 293 14.67 -7.16 -12.33
C LEU A 293 14.25 -8.63 -12.20
N VAL A 294 15.20 -9.55 -12.09
CA VAL A 294 14.93 -10.98 -11.89
C VAL A 294 14.21 -11.19 -10.55
N THR A 295 14.67 -10.55 -9.49
CA THR A 295 14.06 -10.67 -8.16
C THR A 295 12.64 -10.12 -8.13
N ILE A 296 12.37 -8.99 -8.77
CA ILE A 296 11.02 -8.44 -8.93
C ILE A 296 10.11 -9.44 -9.66
N PHE A 297 10.59 -10.01 -10.77
CA PHE A 297 9.83 -11.01 -11.52
C PHE A 297 9.50 -12.22 -10.68
N ILE A 298 10.49 -12.79 -9.97
CA ILE A 298 10.31 -13.94 -9.07
C ILE A 298 9.32 -13.58 -7.95
N ALA A 299 9.45 -12.41 -7.33
CA ALA A 299 8.59 -11.98 -6.25
C ALA A 299 7.12 -11.82 -6.70
N ILE A 300 6.87 -11.23 -7.86
CA ILE A 300 5.52 -11.08 -8.40
C ILE A 300 4.94 -12.44 -8.81
N ALA A 301 5.67 -13.20 -9.63
CA ALA A 301 5.22 -14.48 -10.13
C ALA A 301 5.00 -15.49 -8.98
N GLY A 302 5.94 -15.54 -8.03
CA GLY A 302 5.85 -16.39 -6.85
C GLY A 302 4.70 -16.02 -5.93
N SER A 303 4.49 -14.73 -5.67
CA SER A 303 3.37 -14.25 -4.84
C SER A 303 2.01 -14.62 -5.47
N ILE A 304 1.86 -14.44 -6.78
CA ILE A 304 0.66 -14.84 -7.51
C ILE A 304 0.53 -16.38 -7.52
N GLY A 305 1.65 -17.10 -7.66
CA GLY A 305 1.68 -18.56 -7.59
C GLY A 305 1.20 -19.09 -6.25
N ILE A 306 1.68 -18.53 -5.13
CA ILE A 306 1.23 -18.86 -3.78
C ILE A 306 -0.27 -18.58 -3.64
N ALA A 307 -0.75 -17.42 -4.08
CA ALA A 307 -2.16 -17.06 -4.01
C ALA A 307 -3.04 -18.04 -4.79
N LYS A 308 -2.64 -18.45 -6.00
CA LYS A 308 -3.33 -19.49 -6.81
C LYS A 308 -3.36 -20.84 -6.11
N MET A 309 -2.22 -21.23 -5.54
CA MET A 309 -2.11 -22.50 -4.81
C MET A 309 -3.03 -22.50 -3.59
N MET A 310 -3.08 -21.39 -2.83
CA MET A 310 -3.98 -21.25 -1.69
C MET A 310 -5.46 -21.29 -2.08
N GLU A 311 -5.82 -20.71 -3.22
CA GLU A 311 -7.19 -20.84 -3.75
C GLU A 311 -7.54 -22.29 -4.10
N LYS A 312 -6.63 -22.99 -4.77
CA LYS A 312 -6.82 -24.38 -5.19
C LYS A 312 -6.91 -25.34 -4.01
N THR A 313 -6.12 -25.11 -2.96
CA THR A 313 -6.10 -25.93 -1.73
C THR A 313 -7.12 -25.48 -0.69
N ARG A 314 -7.95 -24.47 -0.97
CA ARG A 314 -8.88 -23.82 -0.04
C ARG A 314 -8.22 -23.14 1.17
N LEU A 315 -6.89 -23.06 1.26
CA LEU A 315 -6.18 -22.33 2.31
C LEU A 315 -6.47 -20.82 2.28
N ALA A 316 -6.97 -20.31 1.16
CA ALA A 316 -7.43 -18.93 1.03
C ALA A 316 -8.52 -18.55 2.07
N TYR A 317 -9.30 -19.53 2.57
CA TYR A 317 -10.27 -19.29 3.65
C TYR A 317 -9.62 -18.88 4.97
N LEU A 318 -8.39 -19.32 5.25
CA LEU A 318 -7.62 -18.85 6.42
C LEU A 318 -7.34 -17.34 6.36
N PHE A 319 -7.36 -16.76 5.15
CA PHE A 319 -7.21 -15.33 4.90
C PHE A 319 -8.55 -14.60 4.78
N GLY A 320 -9.64 -15.23 5.26
CA GLY A 320 -10.98 -14.64 5.26
C GLY A 320 -11.64 -14.54 3.89
N LYS A 321 -11.09 -15.18 2.85
CA LYS A 321 -11.60 -15.12 1.47
C LYS A 321 -11.46 -16.48 0.79
N GLY A 322 -12.49 -16.89 0.05
CA GLY A 322 -12.38 -18.07 -0.82
C GLY A 322 -11.59 -17.79 -2.11
N LYS A 323 -11.37 -16.50 -2.46
CA LYS A 323 -10.69 -16.06 -3.68
C LYS A 323 -9.74 -14.91 -3.33
N MET A 324 -8.44 -15.08 -3.57
CA MET A 324 -7.40 -14.10 -3.30
C MET A 324 -7.09 -13.22 -4.51
N LEU A 325 -7.18 -13.79 -5.71
CA LEU A 325 -6.91 -13.12 -6.98
C LEU A 325 -8.19 -12.54 -7.59
N ARG A 326 -8.03 -11.44 -8.36
CA ARG A 326 -9.14 -10.69 -9.00
C ARG A 326 -8.95 -10.59 -10.50
#